data_4c10bd3cbaf0a696f357ec6385ef11e7
#
_entry.id   4c10bd3cbaf0a696f357ec6385ef11e7
#
_cell.length_a   1.000
_cell.length_b   1.000
_cell.length_c   1.000
_cell.angle_alpha   90.00
_cell.angle_beta   90.00
_cell.angle_gamma   90.00
#
_symmetry.space_group_name_H-M   'P 1'
#
loop_
_entity.id
_entity.type
_entity.pdbx_description
1 polymer ?
#
loop_
_entity_poly.entity_id
_entity_poly.type
_entity_poly.pdbx_seq_one_letter_code
_entity_poly.pdbx_strand_id
1 'polypeptide(L)'
;MKIRRRMGETKQIVQVNGGNILLFELAFRLLTLPLLLQAVAALFRLSVRASGYSYVTVSNLVSYLLRPVTIAILVLMAAILLVGVSIEAAGLLAAYQAAALSRKMSAFSMFAAGIRLTVSEIRKRNLRLFLVLAVHGLVLHSFLIYRMLCHVKAVKFILPALLAENWGRLLLVGVIVGAVVISLPTIFICFGCMLEQRSFRGGFLRSRELLRGNRVQVVGTLVLCNLAVTAVTVVLYLIAVVIVAVFAVWFADRRLELILVLEARDRIEMVLMPLMSIALMSVNYGALTVLYVQLDRKRQNKERWKFEAGEHAGLPWMSRRNRMAALALLTALSAGAMYDAFYRGNVLAADQLREVQLTAHRGASTSAPENTMPAMEAAVDQMADFAELDVQETRDGVLVLFHDSTLERIDGTRRTIRSL
;
A
#
# COMPACT_ATOMS: atom_id res chain seq x y z
N MET A 1 16.37 -31.94 -22.78
CA MET A 1 17.27 -30.81 -23.17
C MET A 1 16.55 -29.45 -23.15
N LYS A 2 15.34 -29.26 -23.72
CA LYS A 2 14.60 -27.98 -23.75
C LYS A 2 14.22 -27.42 -22.35
N ILE A 3 13.81 -28.25 -21.38
CA ILE A 3 13.41 -27.81 -20.03
C ILE A 3 14.63 -27.31 -19.24
N ARG A 4 15.76 -28.05 -19.25
CA ARG A 4 16.98 -27.64 -18.55
C ARG A 4 17.54 -26.30 -19.06
N ARG A 5 17.49 -26.07 -20.38
CA ARG A 5 17.88 -24.80 -20.98
C ARG A 5 16.97 -23.65 -20.56
N ARG A 6 15.64 -23.87 -20.49
CA ARG A 6 14.67 -22.88 -20.02
C ARG A 6 14.88 -22.53 -18.55
N MET A 7 15.15 -23.51 -17.69
CA MET A 7 15.47 -23.28 -16.28
C MET A 7 16.77 -22.48 -16.13
N GLY A 8 17.79 -22.74 -16.94
CA GLY A 8 19.05 -21.97 -16.94
C GLY A 8 18.83 -20.51 -17.34
N GLU A 9 18.05 -20.24 -18.38
CA GLU A 9 17.70 -18.87 -18.83
C GLU A 9 16.87 -18.11 -17.77
N THR A 10 15.91 -18.78 -17.14
CA THR A 10 15.13 -18.20 -16.04
C THR A 10 16.02 -17.84 -14.86
N LYS A 11 16.90 -18.76 -14.45
CA LYS A 11 17.86 -18.53 -13.36
C LYS A 11 18.78 -17.35 -13.67
N GLN A 12 19.26 -17.23 -14.90
CA GLN A 12 20.11 -16.11 -15.34
C GLN A 12 19.38 -14.77 -15.26
N ILE A 13 18.14 -14.67 -15.78
CA ILE A 13 17.35 -13.44 -15.75
C ILE A 13 17.10 -12.98 -14.31
N VAL A 14 16.87 -13.92 -13.38
CA VAL A 14 16.63 -13.60 -11.97
C VAL A 14 17.93 -13.23 -11.24
N GLN A 15 19.03 -13.91 -11.52
CA GLN A 15 20.27 -13.76 -10.74
C GLN A 15 21.16 -12.59 -11.17
N VAL A 16 21.20 -12.21 -12.45
CA VAL A 16 22.15 -11.19 -12.96
C VAL A 16 22.01 -9.85 -12.25
N ASN A 17 20.79 -9.40 -11.99
CA ASN A 17 20.50 -8.10 -11.36
C ASN A 17 19.72 -8.21 -10.04
N GLY A 18 19.54 -9.40 -9.46
CA GLY A 18 18.65 -9.63 -8.33
C GLY A 18 18.94 -8.73 -7.13
N GLY A 19 20.21 -8.61 -6.70
CA GLY A 19 20.60 -7.72 -5.61
C GLY A 19 20.34 -6.23 -5.90
N ASN A 20 20.58 -5.80 -7.13
CA ASN A 20 20.33 -4.43 -7.55
C ASN A 20 18.83 -4.13 -7.71
N ILE A 21 18.03 -5.12 -8.13
CA ILE A 21 16.56 -5.03 -8.16
C ILE A 21 16.02 -4.88 -6.74
N LEU A 22 16.49 -5.68 -5.81
CA LEU A 22 16.11 -5.57 -4.40
C LEU A 22 16.47 -4.19 -3.83
N LEU A 23 17.69 -3.71 -4.12
CA LEU A 23 18.14 -2.38 -3.68
C LEU A 23 17.30 -1.26 -4.31
N PHE A 24 16.94 -1.38 -5.60
CA PHE A 24 16.05 -0.44 -6.29
C PHE A 24 14.66 -0.40 -5.62
N GLU A 25 14.06 -1.56 -5.37
CA GLU A 25 12.74 -1.66 -4.74
C GLU A 25 12.74 -1.12 -3.31
N LEU A 26 13.75 -1.45 -2.51
CA LEU A 26 13.91 -0.90 -1.16
C LEU A 26 14.08 0.62 -1.20
N ALA A 27 14.94 1.13 -2.09
CA ALA A 27 15.12 2.56 -2.26
C ALA A 27 13.83 3.25 -2.73
N PHE A 28 13.07 2.63 -3.63
CA PHE A 28 11.78 3.16 -4.07
C PHE A 28 10.79 3.26 -2.90
N ARG A 29 10.66 2.21 -2.08
CA ARG A 29 9.78 2.19 -0.90
C ARG A 29 10.21 3.17 0.19
N LEU A 30 11.50 3.27 0.46
CA LEU A 30 12.02 4.08 1.56
C LEU A 30 12.22 5.55 1.17
N LEU A 31 12.54 5.84 -0.07
CA LEU A 31 12.89 7.20 -0.50
C LEU A 31 11.77 7.86 -1.33
N THR A 32 11.17 7.13 -2.26
CA THR A 32 10.23 7.73 -3.22
C THR A 32 8.80 7.69 -2.69
N LEU A 33 8.38 6.55 -2.13
CA LEU A 33 7.00 6.37 -1.68
C LEU A 33 6.59 7.33 -0.55
N PRO A 34 7.40 7.57 0.52
CA PRO A 34 7.04 8.52 1.56
C PRO A 34 6.83 9.93 1.01
N LEU A 35 7.66 10.37 0.06
CA LEU A 35 7.52 11.69 -0.57
C LEU A 35 6.28 11.78 -1.45
N LEU A 36 5.95 10.73 -2.20
CA LEU A 36 4.71 10.66 -2.96
C LEU A 36 3.48 10.76 -2.05
N LEU A 37 3.49 10.03 -0.93
CA LEU A 37 2.39 10.06 0.04
C LEU A 37 2.25 11.44 0.68
N GLN A 38 3.36 12.09 1.04
CA GLN A 38 3.34 13.47 1.57
C GLN A 38 2.81 14.47 0.55
N ALA A 39 3.21 14.36 -0.71
CA ALA A 39 2.69 15.21 -1.77
C ALA A 39 1.18 15.04 -1.96
N VAL A 40 0.71 13.78 -1.99
CA VAL A 40 -0.71 13.44 -2.08
C VAL A 40 -1.49 13.97 -0.88
N ALA A 41 -0.96 13.82 0.34
CA ALA A 41 -1.58 14.33 1.55
C ALA A 41 -1.64 15.87 1.56
N ALA A 42 -0.58 16.55 1.11
CA ALA A 42 -0.57 18.00 1.00
C ALA A 42 -1.60 18.50 -0.02
N LEU A 43 -1.72 17.83 -1.16
CA LEU A 43 -2.74 18.13 -2.17
C LEU A 43 -4.15 17.85 -1.65
N PHE A 44 -4.36 16.77 -0.90
CA PHE A 44 -5.64 16.48 -0.28
C PHE A 44 -6.04 17.60 0.70
N ARG A 45 -5.13 18.02 1.60
CA ARG A 45 -5.36 19.15 2.49
C ARG A 45 -5.69 20.44 1.73
N LEU A 46 -4.96 20.69 0.63
CA LEU A 46 -5.23 21.82 -0.25
C LEU A 46 -6.63 21.72 -0.87
N SER A 47 -7.06 20.55 -1.33
CA SER A 47 -8.38 20.36 -1.95
C SER A 47 -9.51 20.66 -0.99
N VAL A 48 -9.40 20.20 0.27
CA VAL A 48 -10.41 20.45 1.31
C VAL A 48 -10.53 21.96 1.57
N ARG A 49 -9.40 22.64 1.81
CA ARG A 49 -9.36 24.08 2.07
C ARG A 49 -9.85 24.91 0.87
N ALA A 50 -9.36 24.61 -0.33
CA ALA A 50 -9.72 25.34 -1.55
C ALA A 50 -11.18 25.14 -1.95
N SER A 51 -11.82 24.05 -1.52
CA SER A 51 -13.26 23.79 -1.73
C SER A 51 -14.14 24.44 -0.67
N GLY A 52 -13.57 25.16 0.31
CA GLY A 52 -14.31 25.88 1.36
C GLY A 52 -14.76 24.98 2.52
N TYR A 53 -14.18 23.79 2.67
CA TYR A 53 -14.47 22.88 3.78
C TYR A 53 -13.36 22.91 4.83
N SER A 54 -13.74 22.84 6.11
CA SER A 54 -12.79 22.64 7.20
C SER A 54 -12.44 21.17 7.36
N TYR A 55 -13.40 20.28 7.07
CA TYR A 55 -13.26 18.82 7.15
C TYR A 55 -14.29 18.14 6.24
N VAL A 56 -14.02 16.88 5.91
CA VAL A 56 -14.90 16.04 5.08
C VAL A 56 -15.58 15.00 5.97
N THR A 57 -16.90 14.91 5.87
CA THR A 57 -17.76 13.93 6.55
C THR A 57 -18.58 13.17 5.52
N VAL A 58 -19.23 12.08 5.93
CA VAL A 58 -20.16 11.34 5.06
C VAL A 58 -21.28 12.25 4.53
N SER A 59 -21.78 13.18 5.34
CA SER A 59 -22.86 14.10 4.97
C SER A 59 -22.46 15.13 3.91
N ASN A 60 -21.20 15.56 3.86
CA ASN A 60 -20.72 16.54 2.89
C ASN A 60 -19.82 15.94 1.77
N LEU A 61 -19.54 14.63 1.82
CA LEU A 61 -18.65 13.96 0.89
C LEU A 61 -19.04 14.16 -0.58
N VAL A 62 -20.31 13.97 -0.89
CA VAL A 62 -20.80 14.09 -2.28
C VAL A 62 -20.63 15.52 -2.78
N SER A 63 -21.04 16.51 -1.99
CA SER A 63 -20.91 17.92 -2.37
C SER A 63 -19.45 18.37 -2.47
N TYR A 64 -18.56 17.84 -1.61
CA TYR A 64 -17.11 18.04 -1.71
C TYR A 64 -16.54 17.44 -3.00
N LEU A 65 -16.86 16.18 -3.32
CA LEU A 65 -16.34 15.48 -4.52
C LEU A 65 -16.81 16.13 -5.83
N LEU A 66 -17.99 16.76 -5.84
CA LEU A 66 -18.53 17.43 -7.02
C LEU A 66 -17.98 18.86 -7.23
N ARG A 67 -17.16 19.41 -6.30
CA ARG A 67 -16.54 20.71 -6.51
C ARG A 67 -15.49 20.64 -7.62
N PRO A 68 -15.47 21.57 -8.60
CA PRO A 68 -14.51 21.53 -9.70
C PRO A 68 -13.05 21.57 -9.22
N VAL A 69 -12.76 22.34 -8.17
CA VAL A 69 -11.42 22.42 -7.56
C VAL A 69 -11.02 21.08 -6.96
N THR A 70 -11.92 20.40 -6.26
CA THR A 70 -11.68 19.05 -5.73
C THR A 70 -11.36 18.08 -6.85
N ILE A 71 -12.18 18.05 -7.90
CA ILE A 71 -11.97 17.17 -9.07
C ILE A 71 -10.59 17.44 -9.69
N ALA A 72 -10.23 18.69 -9.91
CA ALA A 72 -8.95 19.06 -10.50
C ALA A 72 -7.76 18.56 -9.65
N ILE A 73 -7.83 18.75 -8.33
CA ILE A 73 -6.76 18.31 -7.41
C ILE A 73 -6.72 16.79 -7.31
N LEU A 74 -7.86 16.08 -7.26
CA LEU A 74 -7.90 14.62 -7.26
C LEU A 74 -7.31 14.03 -8.54
N VAL A 75 -7.59 14.65 -9.70
CA VAL A 75 -6.96 14.26 -10.97
C VAL A 75 -5.44 14.46 -10.92
N LEU A 76 -4.97 15.58 -10.35
CA LEU A 76 -3.54 15.83 -10.16
C LEU A 76 -2.90 14.80 -9.22
N MET A 77 -3.54 14.47 -8.10
CA MET A 77 -3.08 13.42 -7.17
C MET A 77 -2.96 12.07 -7.88
N ALA A 78 -4.00 11.69 -8.64
CA ALA A 78 -3.99 10.46 -9.43
C ALA A 78 -2.84 10.47 -10.46
N ALA A 79 -2.62 11.57 -11.16
CA ALA A 79 -1.53 11.72 -12.13
C ALA A 79 -0.15 11.54 -11.48
N ILE A 80 0.10 12.11 -10.30
CA ILE A 80 1.35 11.97 -9.56
C ILE A 80 1.58 10.49 -9.18
N LEU A 81 0.55 9.82 -8.64
CA LEU A 81 0.64 8.40 -8.28
C LEU A 81 0.90 7.52 -9.50
N LEU A 82 0.20 7.77 -10.62
CA LEU A 82 0.38 7.03 -11.87
C LEU A 82 1.79 7.17 -12.44
N VAL A 83 2.36 8.37 -12.38
CA VAL A 83 3.76 8.61 -12.78
C VAL A 83 4.71 7.85 -11.88
N GLY A 84 4.51 7.86 -10.55
CA GLY A 84 5.31 7.10 -9.60
C GLY A 84 5.32 5.59 -9.90
N VAL A 85 4.13 5.00 -10.03
CA VAL A 85 3.97 3.57 -10.39
C VAL A 85 4.61 3.26 -11.75
N SER A 86 4.49 4.18 -12.72
CA SER A 86 5.11 3.99 -14.03
C SER A 86 6.64 3.99 -13.98
N ILE A 87 7.24 4.86 -13.16
CA ILE A 87 8.71 4.91 -12.97
C ILE A 87 9.21 3.59 -12.37
N GLU A 88 8.53 3.08 -11.35
CA GLU A 88 8.86 1.80 -10.72
C GLU A 88 8.77 0.65 -11.72
N ALA A 89 7.63 0.50 -12.38
CA ALA A 89 7.38 -0.55 -13.36
C ALA A 89 8.39 -0.50 -14.53
N ALA A 90 8.66 0.69 -15.05
CA ALA A 90 9.63 0.89 -16.14
C ALA A 90 11.07 0.62 -15.72
N GLY A 91 11.44 0.95 -14.46
CA GLY A 91 12.74 0.63 -13.88
C GLY A 91 12.96 -0.88 -13.77
N LEU A 92 11.99 -1.62 -13.26
CA LEU A 92 12.01 -3.08 -13.20
C LEU A 92 12.06 -3.71 -14.60
N LEU A 93 11.26 -3.21 -15.52
CA LEU A 93 11.22 -3.68 -16.89
C LEU A 93 12.60 -3.54 -17.57
N ALA A 94 13.27 -2.40 -17.37
CA ALA A 94 14.61 -2.14 -17.86
C ALA A 94 15.66 -3.09 -17.22
N ALA A 95 15.56 -3.32 -15.91
CA ALA A 95 16.46 -4.20 -15.17
C ALA A 95 16.37 -5.65 -15.65
N TYR A 96 15.16 -6.16 -15.84
CA TYR A 96 14.95 -7.51 -16.35
C TYR A 96 15.29 -7.66 -17.83
N GLN A 97 15.09 -6.60 -18.63
CA GLN A 97 15.59 -6.58 -20.02
C GLN A 97 17.11 -6.67 -20.04
N ALA A 98 17.81 -5.85 -19.24
CA ALA A 98 19.28 -5.91 -19.13
C ALA A 98 19.75 -7.30 -18.72
N ALA A 99 19.09 -7.93 -17.74
CA ALA A 99 19.38 -9.28 -17.30
C ALA A 99 19.16 -10.32 -18.41
N ALA A 100 18.10 -10.20 -19.20
CA ALA A 100 17.86 -11.07 -20.37
C ALA A 100 18.93 -10.94 -21.45
N LEU A 101 19.62 -9.79 -21.51
CA LEU A 101 20.78 -9.52 -22.37
C LEU A 101 22.13 -9.78 -21.67
N SER A 102 22.13 -10.39 -20.47
CA SER A 102 23.31 -10.64 -19.64
C SER A 102 24.08 -9.35 -19.25
N ARG A 103 23.38 -8.22 -19.18
CA ARG A 103 23.97 -6.92 -18.82
C ARG A 103 23.66 -6.59 -17.35
N LYS A 104 24.65 -6.10 -16.62
CA LYS A 104 24.44 -5.57 -15.27
C LYS A 104 23.83 -4.16 -15.32
N MET A 105 23.05 -3.84 -14.29
CA MET A 105 22.41 -2.54 -14.16
C MET A 105 22.33 -2.15 -12.68
N SER A 106 22.83 -0.96 -12.32
CA SER A 106 22.76 -0.48 -10.94
C SER A 106 21.35 0.01 -10.59
N ALA A 107 21.00 0.03 -9.31
CA ALA A 107 19.71 0.57 -8.84
C ALA A 107 19.49 2.02 -9.32
N PHE A 108 20.53 2.87 -9.29
CA PHE A 108 20.44 4.24 -9.83
C PHE A 108 20.12 4.26 -11.33
N SER A 109 20.75 3.37 -12.13
CA SER A 109 20.44 3.27 -13.56
C SER A 109 19.03 2.78 -13.82
N MET A 110 18.45 1.98 -12.90
CA MET A 110 17.04 1.57 -12.96
C MET A 110 16.11 2.75 -12.76
N PHE A 111 16.35 3.62 -11.75
CA PHE A 111 15.61 4.87 -11.57
C PHE A 111 15.70 5.76 -12.81
N ALA A 112 16.89 5.95 -13.34
CA ALA A 112 17.11 6.78 -14.51
C ALA A 112 16.41 6.23 -15.76
N ALA A 113 16.43 4.92 -15.98
CA ALA A 113 15.69 4.26 -17.05
C ALA A 113 14.18 4.37 -16.85
N GLY A 114 13.69 4.17 -15.62
CA GLY A 114 12.29 4.34 -15.25
C GLY A 114 11.77 5.74 -15.59
N ILE A 115 12.50 6.78 -15.16
CA ILE A 115 12.16 8.18 -15.47
C ILE A 115 12.18 8.40 -16.99
N ARG A 116 13.22 7.97 -17.69
CA ARG A 116 13.36 8.17 -19.14
C ARG A 116 12.23 7.52 -19.92
N LEU A 117 11.90 6.27 -19.62
CA LEU A 117 10.84 5.54 -20.29
C LEU A 117 9.46 6.16 -20.00
N THR A 118 9.20 6.53 -18.75
CA THR A 118 7.96 7.20 -18.34
C THR A 118 7.80 8.56 -19.06
N VAL A 119 8.84 9.39 -19.06
CA VAL A 119 8.83 10.69 -19.78
C VAL A 119 8.67 10.50 -21.30
N SER A 120 9.28 9.45 -21.87
CA SER A 120 9.08 9.12 -23.28
C SER A 120 7.61 8.83 -23.59
N GLU A 121 6.91 8.07 -22.75
CA GLU A 121 5.49 7.76 -22.95
C GLU A 121 4.59 9.01 -22.74
N ILE A 122 4.93 9.89 -21.81
CA ILE A 122 4.25 11.20 -21.64
C ILE A 122 4.41 12.05 -22.91
N ARG A 123 5.63 12.16 -23.45
CA ARG A 123 5.89 12.92 -24.68
C ARG A 123 5.15 12.35 -25.90
N LYS A 124 4.98 11.04 -25.97
CA LYS A 124 4.16 10.37 -27.00
C LYS A 124 2.65 10.55 -26.78
N ARG A 125 2.23 11.23 -25.70
CA ARG A 125 0.84 11.37 -25.27
C ARG A 125 0.13 10.01 -25.06
N ASN A 126 0.87 9.00 -24.60
CA ASN A 126 0.37 7.65 -24.40
C ASN A 126 -0.30 7.48 -23.02
N LEU A 127 -1.22 8.40 -22.67
CA LEU A 127 -1.84 8.47 -21.35
C LEU A 127 -2.62 7.20 -20.99
N ARG A 128 -3.17 6.47 -21.98
CA ARG A 128 -3.89 5.21 -21.76
C ARG A 128 -2.99 4.13 -21.14
N LEU A 129 -1.68 4.16 -21.40
CA LEU A 129 -0.73 3.22 -20.81
C LEU A 129 -0.68 3.36 -19.28
N PHE A 130 -0.72 4.60 -18.77
CA PHE A 130 -0.70 4.85 -17.33
C PHE A 130 -1.94 4.31 -16.62
N LEU A 131 -3.13 4.44 -17.25
CA LEU A 131 -4.37 3.85 -16.73
C LEU A 131 -4.30 2.32 -16.69
N VAL A 132 -3.75 1.70 -17.73
CA VAL A 132 -3.55 0.24 -17.76
C VAL A 132 -2.55 -0.19 -16.68
N LEU A 133 -1.46 0.55 -16.48
CA LEU A 133 -0.50 0.29 -15.39
C LEU A 133 -1.15 0.39 -14.01
N ALA A 134 -2.03 1.37 -13.80
CA ALA A 134 -2.81 1.46 -12.56
C ALA A 134 -3.68 0.22 -12.33
N VAL A 135 -4.40 -0.22 -13.37
CA VAL A 135 -5.23 -1.43 -13.27
C VAL A 135 -4.38 -2.66 -12.99
N HIS A 136 -3.22 -2.81 -13.64
CA HIS A 136 -2.27 -3.89 -13.34
C HIS A 136 -1.78 -3.82 -11.89
N GLY A 137 -1.43 -2.62 -11.41
CA GLY A 137 -1.02 -2.40 -10.01
C GLY A 137 -2.12 -2.79 -9.03
N LEU A 138 -3.37 -2.39 -9.28
CA LEU A 138 -4.52 -2.77 -8.46
C LEU A 138 -4.74 -4.30 -8.42
N VAL A 139 -4.67 -4.97 -9.57
CA VAL A 139 -4.81 -6.43 -9.64
C VAL A 139 -3.65 -7.13 -8.91
N LEU A 140 -2.42 -6.66 -9.12
CA LEU A 140 -1.22 -7.24 -8.53
C LEU A 140 -1.20 -7.08 -7.00
N HIS A 141 -1.63 -5.92 -6.49
CA HIS A 141 -1.63 -5.61 -5.07
C HIS A 141 -3.01 -5.76 -4.41
N SER A 142 -3.97 -6.43 -5.06
CA SER A 142 -5.35 -6.54 -4.57
C SER A 142 -5.44 -7.04 -3.12
N PHE A 143 -4.64 -8.04 -2.74
CA PHE A 143 -4.58 -8.54 -1.37
C PHE A 143 -4.03 -7.49 -0.39
N LEU A 144 -2.94 -6.80 -0.76
CA LEU A 144 -2.36 -5.74 0.07
C LEU A 144 -3.32 -4.57 0.25
N ILE A 145 -3.98 -4.15 -0.85
CA ILE A 145 -4.97 -3.08 -0.82
C ILE A 145 -6.13 -3.47 0.09
N TYR A 146 -6.65 -4.70 -0.02
CA TYR A 146 -7.68 -5.21 0.87
C TYR A 146 -7.24 -5.16 2.34
N ARG A 147 -6.04 -5.63 2.67
CA ARG A 147 -5.51 -5.60 4.04
C ARG A 147 -5.34 -4.16 4.55
N MET A 148 -4.80 -3.25 3.74
CA MET A 148 -4.71 -1.83 4.09
C MET A 148 -6.07 -1.21 4.35
N LEU A 149 -7.06 -1.49 3.51
CA LEU A 149 -8.43 -1.00 3.68
C LEU A 149 -9.07 -1.53 4.97
N CYS A 150 -8.76 -2.75 5.39
CA CYS A 150 -9.23 -3.30 6.67
C CYS A 150 -8.72 -2.54 7.91
N HIS A 151 -7.65 -1.74 7.80
CA HIS A 151 -7.15 -0.90 8.88
C HIS A 151 -7.78 0.51 8.90
N VAL A 152 -8.50 0.89 7.85
CA VAL A 152 -9.21 2.18 7.79
C VAL A 152 -10.57 2.02 8.47
N LYS A 153 -10.78 2.71 9.60
CA LYS A 153 -12.03 2.62 10.39
C LYS A 153 -13.27 2.84 9.52
N ALA A 154 -13.30 3.91 8.71
CA ALA A 154 -14.43 4.19 7.84
C ALA A 154 -14.78 3.02 6.90
N VAL A 155 -13.78 2.30 6.38
CA VAL A 155 -13.98 1.15 5.49
C VAL A 155 -14.55 -0.05 6.25
N LYS A 156 -14.20 -0.22 7.53
CA LYS A 156 -14.75 -1.30 8.38
C LYS A 156 -16.28 -1.20 8.52
N PHE A 157 -16.84 0.00 8.46
CA PHE A 157 -18.29 0.21 8.49
C PHE A 157 -18.92 0.22 7.09
N ILE A 158 -18.31 0.94 6.16
CA ILE A 158 -18.87 1.12 4.81
C ILE A 158 -18.84 -0.17 4.01
N LEU A 159 -17.75 -0.94 4.08
CA LEU A 159 -17.60 -2.12 3.24
C LEU A 159 -18.60 -3.25 3.59
N PRO A 160 -18.82 -3.63 4.86
CA PRO A 160 -19.87 -4.59 5.20
C PRO A 160 -21.28 -4.10 4.83
N ALA A 161 -21.59 -2.83 5.06
CA ALA A 161 -22.87 -2.24 4.68
C ALA A 161 -23.07 -2.27 3.15
N LEU A 162 -22.03 -1.90 2.39
CA LEU A 162 -22.06 -1.97 0.94
C LEU A 162 -22.24 -3.42 0.45
N LEU A 163 -21.57 -4.39 1.06
CA LEU A 163 -21.64 -5.80 0.69
C LEU A 163 -22.91 -6.50 1.19
N ALA A 164 -23.64 -5.92 2.14
CA ALA A 164 -24.96 -6.39 2.54
C ALA A 164 -25.98 -6.18 1.40
N GLU A 165 -25.81 -5.09 0.64
CA GLU A 165 -26.67 -4.74 -0.48
C GLU A 165 -26.27 -5.50 -1.77
N ASN A 166 -27.28 -5.96 -2.54
CA ASN A 166 -27.06 -6.68 -3.79
C ASN A 166 -26.30 -5.85 -4.83
N TRP A 167 -26.62 -4.55 -4.94
CA TRP A 167 -25.96 -3.64 -5.88
C TRP A 167 -24.48 -3.42 -5.52
N GLY A 168 -24.15 -3.38 -4.23
CA GLY A 168 -22.78 -3.24 -3.77
C GLY A 168 -21.91 -4.46 -4.11
N ARG A 169 -22.46 -5.66 -3.94
CA ARG A 169 -21.81 -6.91 -4.39
C ARG A 169 -21.61 -6.93 -5.90
N LEU A 170 -22.63 -6.56 -6.67
CA LEU A 170 -22.53 -6.48 -8.14
C LEU A 170 -21.49 -5.44 -8.59
N LEU A 171 -21.43 -4.28 -7.92
CA LEU A 171 -20.41 -3.26 -8.19
C LEU A 171 -19.00 -3.81 -7.96
N LEU A 172 -18.75 -4.45 -6.81
CA LEU A 172 -17.44 -5.03 -6.50
C LEU A 172 -17.05 -6.10 -7.52
N VAL A 173 -17.97 -7.02 -7.86
CA VAL A 173 -17.75 -8.05 -8.89
C VAL A 173 -17.47 -7.39 -10.23
N GLY A 174 -18.23 -6.36 -10.62
CA GLY A 174 -18.03 -5.61 -11.86
C GLY A 174 -16.64 -4.96 -11.93
N VAL A 175 -16.17 -4.37 -10.84
CA VAL A 175 -14.81 -3.78 -10.75
C VAL A 175 -13.74 -4.86 -10.91
N ILE A 176 -13.86 -5.99 -10.22
CA ILE A 176 -12.89 -7.10 -10.31
C ILE A 176 -12.88 -7.69 -11.71
N VAL A 177 -14.04 -8.00 -12.28
CA VAL A 177 -14.17 -8.54 -13.64
C VAL A 177 -13.62 -7.55 -14.66
N GLY A 178 -13.97 -6.26 -14.55
CA GLY A 178 -13.44 -5.20 -15.41
C GLY A 178 -11.92 -5.10 -15.34
N ALA A 179 -11.34 -5.15 -14.16
CA ALA A 179 -9.89 -5.13 -13.96
C ALA A 179 -9.20 -6.34 -14.62
N VAL A 180 -9.76 -7.55 -14.47
CA VAL A 180 -9.24 -8.77 -15.12
C VAL A 180 -9.38 -8.69 -16.64
N VAL A 181 -10.54 -8.25 -17.13
CA VAL A 181 -10.81 -8.10 -18.59
C VAL A 181 -9.84 -7.11 -19.24
N ILE A 182 -9.48 -6.02 -18.54
CA ILE A 182 -8.49 -5.05 -19.02
C ILE A 182 -7.07 -5.61 -18.91
N SER A 183 -6.73 -6.23 -17.77
CA SER A 183 -5.37 -6.69 -17.47
C SER A 183 -4.92 -7.81 -18.38
N LEU A 184 -5.78 -8.79 -18.66
CA LEU A 184 -5.41 -9.96 -19.42
C LEU A 184 -4.90 -9.63 -20.84
N PRO A 185 -5.63 -8.91 -21.72
CA PRO A 185 -5.14 -8.60 -23.06
C PRO A 185 -3.98 -7.61 -23.10
N THR A 186 -3.74 -6.86 -22.01
CA THR A 186 -2.73 -5.80 -21.93
C THR A 186 -1.49 -6.20 -21.14
N ILE A 187 -1.38 -7.46 -20.71
CA ILE A 187 -0.35 -7.93 -19.78
C ILE A 187 1.10 -7.68 -20.25
N PHE A 188 1.35 -7.70 -21.57
CA PHE A 188 2.65 -7.39 -22.16
C PHE A 188 2.73 -5.99 -22.80
N ILE A 189 1.73 -5.10 -22.54
CA ILE A 189 1.66 -3.80 -23.21
C ILE A 189 2.89 -2.92 -22.92
N CYS A 190 3.44 -3.01 -21.68
CA CYS A 190 4.61 -2.26 -21.28
C CYS A 190 5.84 -2.64 -22.10
N PHE A 191 6.00 -3.93 -22.44
CA PHE A 191 7.08 -4.40 -23.32
C PHE A 191 6.95 -3.76 -24.72
N GLY A 192 5.74 -3.77 -25.28
CA GLY A 192 5.48 -3.18 -26.59
C GLY A 192 5.67 -1.66 -26.60
N CYS A 193 5.14 -0.93 -25.63
CA CYS A 193 5.20 0.53 -25.59
C CYS A 193 6.57 1.03 -25.17
N MET A 194 7.12 0.54 -24.04
CA MET A 194 8.32 1.08 -23.43
C MET A 194 9.61 0.50 -24.05
N LEU A 195 9.69 -0.82 -24.28
CA LEU A 195 10.91 -1.45 -24.82
C LEU A 195 10.96 -1.49 -26.34
N GLU A 196 9.84 -1.86 -27.00
CA GLU A 196 9.77 -1.86 -28.46
C GLU A 196 9.41 -0.48 -29.04
N GLN A 197 9.13 0.52 -28.16
CA GLN A 197 8.81 1.91 -28.54
C GLN A 197 7.61 2.02 -29.50
N ARG A 198 6.63 1.15 -29.33
CA ARG A 198 5.39 1.15 -30.14
C ARG A 198 4.37 2.18 -29.58
N SER A 199 3.40 2.55 -30.41
CA SER A 199 2.19 3.24 -29.95
C SER A 199 1.35 2.33 -29.05
N PHE A 200 0.41 2.89 -28.28
CA PHE A 200 -0.53 2.09 -27.45
C PHE A 200 -1.22 0.98 -28.24
N ARG A 201 -1.75 1.31 -29.42
CA ARG A 201 -2.41 0.31 -30.29
C ARG A 201 -1.43 -0.79 -30.72
N GLY A 202 -0.20 -0.42 -31.09
CA GLY A 202 0.83 -1.39 -31.46
C GLY A 202 1.24 -2.29 -30.30
N GLY A 203 1.43 -1.73 -29.10
CA GLY A 203 1.72 -2.48 -27.89
C GLY A 203 0.58 -3.41 -27.47
N PHE A 204 -0.67 -2.94 -27.59
CA PHE A 204 -1.87 -3.76 -27.35
C PHE A 204 -1.98 -4.95 -28.31
N LEU A 205 -1.80 -4.70 -29.60
CA LEU A 205 -1.83 -5.78 -30.61
C LEU A 205 -0.71 -6.78 -30.36
N ARG A 206 0.49 -6.31 -29.99
CA ARG A 206 1.64 -7.14 -29.63
C ARG A 206 1.35 -8.02 -28.43
N SER A 207 0.75 -7.44 -27.37
CA SER A 207 0.34 -8.21 -26.18
C SER A 207 -0.67 -9.31 -26.53
N ARG A 208 -1.69 -8.99 -27.31
CA ARG A 208 -2.68 -9.99 -27.76
C ARG A 208 -2.07 -11.08 -28.64
N GLU A 209 -1.15 -10.71 -29.52
CA GLU A 209 -0.43 -11.66 -30.37
C GLU A 209 0.34 -12.69 -29.52
N LEU A 210 1.11 -12.25 -28.52
CA LEU A 210 1.86 -13.14 -27.63
C LEU A 210 0.96 -14.04 -26.79
N LEU A 211 -0.20 -13.52 -26.35
CA LEU A 211 -1.18 -14.27 -25.58
C LEU A 211 -1.96 -15.31 -26.39
N ARG A 212 -2.07 -15.15 -27.70
CA ARG A 212 -2.83 -16.07 -28.55
C ARG A 212 -2.27 -17.49 -28.47
N GLY A 213 -3.06 -18.41 -27.93
CA GLY A 213 -2.69 -19.82 -27.68
C GLY A 213 -1.82 -20.06 -26.45
N ASN A 214 -1.47 -19.01 -25.68
CA ASN A 214 -0.61 -19.12 -24.49
C ASN A 214 -1.25 -18.55 -23.22
N ARG A 215 -2.55 -18.21 -23.24
CA ARG A 215 -3.25 -17.54 -22.11
C ARG A 215 -3.15 -18.32 -20.80
N VAL A 216 -3.42 -19.63 -20.85
CA VAL A 216 -3.38 -20.49 -19.66
C VAL A 216 -1.96 -20.53 -19.06
N GLN A 217 -0.92 -20.63 -19.91
CA GLN A 217 0.47 -20.62 -19.46
C GLN A 217 0.80 -19.31 -18.76
N VAL A 218 0.45 -18.16 -19.35
CA VAL A 218 0.77 -16.83 -18.80
C VAL A 218 0.03 -16.61 -17.49
N VAL A 219 -1.30 -16.78 -17.48
CA VAL A 219 -2.12 -16.59 -16.28
C VAL A 219 -1.72 -17.58 -15.19
N GLY A 220 -1.56 -18.86 -15.52
CA GLY A 220 -1.16 -19.89 -14.55
C GLY A 220 0.21 -19.59 -13.92
N THR A 221 1.19 -19.13 -14.71
CA THR A 221 2.49 -18.74 -14.15
C THR A 221 2.37 -17.59 -13.17
N LEU A 222 1.63 -16.53 -13.51
CA LEU A 222 1.45 -15.37 -12.63
C LEU A 222 0.67 -15.74 -11.36
N VAL A 223 -0.41 -16.51 -11.49
CA VAL A 223 -1.18 -17.00 -10.35
C VAL A 223 -0.29 -17.80 -9.40
N LEU A 224 0.49 -18.74 -9.92
CA LEU A 224 1.42 -19.55 -9.11
C LEU A 224 2.48 -18.68 -8.43
N CYS A 225 3.06 -17.71 -9.13
CA CYS A 225 4.02 -16.78 -8.55
C CYS A 225 3.40 -15.96 -7.42
N ASN A 226 2.20 -15.42 -7.63
CA ASN A 226 1.51 -14.63 -6.60
C ASN A 226 1.10 -15.49 -5.40
N LEU A 227 0.59 -16.71 -5.62
CA LEU A 227 0.29 -17.65 -4.54
C LEU A 227 1.54 -18.02 -3.75
N ALA A 228 2.67 -18.26 -4.41
CA ALA A 228 3.93 -18.56 -3.74
C ALA A 228 4.41 -17.39 -2.86
N VAL A 229 4.41 -16.16 -3.37
CA VAL A 229 4.78 -14.97 -2.58
C VAL A 229 3.84 -14.79 -1.40
N THR A 230 2.52 -14.92 -1.63
CA THR A 230 1.53 -14.80 -0.56
C THR A 230 1.71 -15.88 0.51
N ALA A 231 1.91 -17.14 0.10
CA ALA A 231 2.12 -18.25 1.04
C ALA A 231 3.37 -18.03 1.90
N VAL A 232 4.50 -17.62 1.29
CA VAL A 232 5.73 -17.29 2.03
C VAL A 232 5.49 -16.16 3.01
N THR A 233 4.79 -15.10 2.61
CA THR A 233 4.50 -13.97 3.49
C THR A 233 3.61 -14.38 4.66
N VAL A 234 2.57 -15.19 4.41
CA VAL A 234 1.69 -15.71 5.47
C VAL A 234 2.47 -16.58 6.45
N VAL A 235 3.34 -17.46 5.97
CA VAL A 235 4.19 -18.29 6.84
C VAL A 235 5.11 -17.42 7.70
N LEU A 236 5.77 -16.43 7.11
CA LEU A 236 6.63 -15.50 7.86
C LEU A 236 5.84 -14.71 8.91
N TYR A 237 4.63 -14.27 8.55
CA TYR A 237 3.73 -13.60 9.48
C TYR A 237 3.36 -14.50 10.66
N LEU A 238 2.94 -15.75 10.41
CA LEU A 238 2.58 -16.70 11.45
C LEU A 238 3.77 -17.01 12.36
N ILE A 239 4.96 -17.21 11.79
CA ILE A 239 6.19 -17.41 12.58
C ILE A 239 6.46 -16.21 13.48
N ALA A 240 6.39 -14.98 12.95
CA ALA A 240 6.62 -13.77 13.72
C ALA A 240 5.61 -13.63 14.87
N VAL A 241 4.32 -13.88 14.62
CA VAL A 241 3.26 -13.82 15.65
C VAL A 241 3.51 -14.88 16.74
N VAL A 242 3.86 -16.12 16.35
CA VAL A 242 4.17 -17.19 17.32
C VAL A 242 5.38 -16.83 18.19
N ILE A 243 6.44 -16.27 17.59
CA ILE A 243 7.63 -15.80 18.34
C ILE A 243 7.22 -14.76 19.39
N VAL A 244 6.40 -13.77 19.00
CA VAL A 244 5.92 -12.73 19.93
C VAL A 244 5.02 -13.34 21.00
N ALA A 245 4.13 -14.28 20.66
CA ALA A 245 3.26 -14.93 21.61
C ALA A 245 4.07 -15.73 22.65
N VAL A 246 5.06 -16.50 22.23
CA VAL A 246 5.97 -17.22 23.13
C VAL A 246 6.72 -16.25 24.04
N PHE A 247 7.24 -15.14 23.48
CA PHE A 247 7.93 -14.12 24.27
C PHE A 247 6.98 -13.47 25.28
N ALA A 248 5.75 -13.14 24.89
CA ALA A 248 4.75 -12.57 25.80
C ALA A 248 4.44 -13.48 26.98
N VAL A 249 4.23 -14.79 26.72
CA VAL A 249 3.99 -15.80 27.78
C VAL A 249 5.17 -15.91 28.78
N TRP A 250 6.41 -15.71 28.31
CA TRP A 250 7.60 -15.88 29.17
C TRP A 250 7.97 -14.61 29.94
N PHE A 251 7.67 -13.43 29.43
CA PHE A 251 8.19 -12.16 29.94
C PHE A 251 7.11 -11.13 30.32
N ALA A 252 5.83 -11.37 30.01
CA ALA A 252 4.75 -10.45 30.33
C ALA A 252 3.85 -10.99 31.43
N ASP A 253 3.19 -10.06 32.14
CA ASP A 253 2.10 -10.43 33.06
C ASP A 253 0.92 -11.00 32.27
N ARG A 254 0.25 -11.99 32.82
CA ARG A 254 -0.90 -12.67 32.18
C ARG A 254 -1.97 -11.74 31.64
N ARG A 255 -2.15 -10.58 32.27
CA ARG A 255 -3.11 -9.55 31.84
C ARG A 255 -2.68 -8.79 30.58
N LEU A 256 -1.39 -8.77 30.29
CA LEU A 256 -0.80 -8.03 29.18
C LEU A 256 -0.47 -8.92 27.98
N GLU A 257 -0.44 -10.25 28.14
CA GLU A 257 -0.05 -11.20 27.08
C GLU A 257 -0.85 -10.96 25.80
N LEU A 258 -2.19 -10.94 25.89
CA LEU A 258 -3.06 -10.77 24.74
C LEU A 258 -2.88 -9.40 24.08
N ILE A 259 -2.77 -8.34 24.88
CA ILE A 259 -2.60 -6.97 24.39
C ILE A 259 -1.30 -6.85 23.61
N LEU A 260 -0.20 -7.41 24.13
CA LEU A 260 1.11 -7.40 23.47
C LEU A 260 1.06 -8.15 22.13
N VAL A 261 0.40 -9.30 22.08
CA VAL A 261 0.27 -10.07 20.83
C VAL A 261 -0.58 -9.32 19.81
N LEU A 262 -1.69 -8.71 20.23
CA LEU A 262 -2.56 -7.94 19.33
C LEU A 262 -1.86 -6.70 18.77
N GLU A 263 -1.15 -5.95 19.60
CA GLU A 263 -0.38 -4.78 19.19
C GLU A 263 0.78 -5.16 18.24
N ALA A 264 1.52 -6.23 18.60
CA ALA A 264 2.61 -6.72 17.78
C ALA A 264 2.14 -7.24 16.42
N ARG A 265 0.95 -7.83 16.34
CA ARG A 265 0.35 -8.29 15.09
C ARG A 265 0.27 -7.16 14.05
N ASP A 266 -0.23 -6.02 14.44
CA ASP A 266 -0.41 -4.88 13.53
C ASP A 266 0.95 -4.29 13.11
N ARG A 267 1.94 -4.28 14.02
CA ARG A 267 3.31 -3.85 13.71
C ARG A 267 4.03 -4.82 12.78
N ILE A 268 3.84 -6.13 12.95
CA ILE A 268 4.38 -7.16 12.06
C ILE A 268 3.79 -6.98 10.64
N GLU A 269 2.49 -6.78 10.52
CA GLU A 269 1.86 -6.51 9.23
C GLU A 269 2.42 -5.24 8.56
N MET A 270 2.60 -4.16 9.31
CA MET A 270 3.14 -2.90 8.80
C MET A 270 4.54 -3.06 8.19
N VAL A 271 5.35 -4.01 8.68
CA VAL A 271 6.67 -4.33 8.12
C VAL A 271 6.56 -5.32 6.96
N LEU A 272 5.75 -6.36 7.10
CA LEU A 272 5.65 -7.42 6.08
C LEU A 272 4.93 -6.99 4.80
N MET A 273 3.96 -6.06 4.89
CA MET A 273 3.23 -5.58 3.70
C MET A 273 4.12 -4.90 2.65
N PRO A 274 5.01 -3.95 3.00
CA PRO A 274 5.95 -3.39 2.03
C PRO A 274 6.90 -4.45 1.44
N LEU A 275 7.37 -5.41 2.25
CA LEU A 275 8.23 -6.50 1.79
C LEU A 275 7.50 -7.42 0.81
N MET A 276 6.24 -7.75 1.09
CA MET A 276 5.38 -8.49 0.16
C MET A 276 5.18 -7.72 -1.15
N SER A 277 4.95 -6.41 -1.10
CA SER A 277 4.82 -5.57 -2.29
C SER A 277 6.08 -5.61 -3.15
N ILE A 278 7.27 -5.51 -2.54
CA ILE A 278 8.57 -5.64 -3.23
C ILE A 278 8.67 -7.00 -3.92
N ALA A 279 8.36 -8.07 -3.21
CA ALA A 279 8.41 -9.43 -3.74
C ALA A 279 7.42 -9.62 -4.90
N LEU A 280 6.18 -9.13 -4.77
CA LEU A 280 5.17 -9.20 -5.83
C LEU A 280 5.61 -8.47 -7.09
N MET A 281 6.10 -7.23 -6.97
CA MET A 281 6.59 -6.46 -8.12
C MET A 281 7.76 -7.17 -8.80
N SER A 282 8.80 -7.51 -8.04
CA SER A 282 10.00 -8.15 -8.57
C SER A 282 9.67 -9.48 -9.24
N VAL A 283 8.93 -10.38 -8.58
CA VAL A 283 8.61 -11.71 -9.11
C VAL A 283 7.74 -11.63 -10.36
N ASN A 284 6.72 -10.76 -10.37
CA ASN A 284 5.81 -10.65 -11.52
C ASN A 284 6.51 -10.05 -12.74
N TYR A 285 7.29 -8.96 -12.59
CA TYR A 285 8.03 -8.39 -13.72
C TYR A 285 9.12 -9.35 -14.23
N GLY A 286 9.76 -10.11 -13.32
CA GLY A 286 10.68 -11.19 -13.70
C GLY A 286 9.98 -12.29 -14.50
N ALA A 287 8.87 -12.82 -14.00
CA ALA A 287 8.09 -13.85 -14.67
C ALA A 287 7.56 -13.38 -16.04
N LEU A 288 7.03 -12.15 -16.10
CA LEU A 288 6.58 -11.54 -17.36
C LEU A 288 7.70 -11.41 -18.37
N THR A 289 8.91 -11.01 -17.95
CA THR A 289 10.06 -10.91 -18.86
C THR A 289 10.48 -12.27 -19.39
N VAL A 290 10.55 -13.29 -18.52
CA VAL A 290 10.85 -14.67 -18.95
C VAL A 290 9.80 -15.16 -19.95
N LEU A 291 8.52 -14.97 -19.66
CA LEU A 291 7.42 -15.35 -20.55
C LEU A 291 7.52 -14.59 -21.88
N TYR A 292 7.74 -13.28 -21.82
CA TYR A 292 7.88 -12.44 -23.00
C TYR A 292 8.98 -12.99 -23.93
N VAL A 293 10.20 -13.19 -23.41
CA VAL A 293 11.35 -13.71 -24.18
C VAL A 293 11.06 -15.10 -24.76
N GLN A 294 10.41 -15.98 -23.97
CA GLN A 294 10.08 -17.34 -24.42
C GLN A 294 9.04 -17.35 -25.54
N LEU A 295 7.99 -16.51 -25.40
CA LEU A 295 6.91 -16.44 -26.38
C LEU A 295 7.33 -15.73 -27.68
N ASP A 296 8.18 -14.70 -27.55
CA ASP A 296 8.75 -14.00 -28.69
C ASP A 296 9.64 -14.91 -29.55
N ARG A 297 10.57 -15.67 -28.93
CA ARG A 297 11.40 -16.67 -29.63
C ARG A 297 10.57 -17.77 -30.29
N LYS A 298 9.49 -18.22 -29.65
CA LYS A 298 8.61 -19.26 -30.21
C LYS A 298 7.96 -18.82 -31.53
N ARG A 299 7.76 -17.52 -31.73
CA ARG A 299 7.17 -16.94 -32.93
C ARG A 299 8.16 -16.51 -33.99
N GLN A 300 9.45 -16.78 -33.78
CA GLN A 300 10.57 -16.42 -34.68
C GLN A 300 10.61 -14.91 -35.01
N ASN A 301 10.03 -14.07 -34.21
CA ASN A 301 10.10 -12.63 -34.36
C ASN A 301 11.49 -12.16 -33.93
N LYS A 302 12.27 -11.67 -34.88
CA LYS A 302 13.60 -11.06 -34.64
C LYS A 302 13.51 -9.57 -34.29
N GLU A 303 12.38 -9.09 -33.84
CA GLU A 303 12.26 -7.69 -33.43
C GLU A 303 13.15 -7.43 -32.21
N ARG A 304 14.18 -6.63 -32.43
CA ARG A 304 15.08 -6.17 -31.36
C ARG A 304 14.37 -5.11 -30.54
N TRP A 305 14.52 -5.17 -29.24
CA TRP A 305 14.13 -4.06 -28.38
C TRP A 305 14.83 -2.78 -28.85
N LYS A 306 14.06 -1.72 -29.06
CA LYS A 306 14.57 -0.41 -29.45
C LYS A 306 15.21 0.33 -28.29
N PHE A 307 14.73 0.06 -27.06
CA PHE A 307 15.36 0.54 -25.85
C PHE A 307 16.37 -0.51 -25.36
N GLU A 308 17.63 -0.13 -25.23
CA GLU A 308 18.67 -0.98 -24.67
C GLU A 308 19.03 -0.50 -23.27
N ALA A 309 18.66 -1.31 -22.26
CA ALA A 309 19.05 -1.09 -20.88
C ALA A 309 20.49 -1.53 -20.62
N GLY A 310 21.23 -0.80 -19.79
CA GLY A 310 22.60 -1.12 -19.40
C GLY A 310 23.18 -0.07 -18.44
N GLU A 311 24.44 -0.21 -18.07
CA GLU A 311 25.12 0.73 -17.15
C GLU A 311 25.13 2.18 -17.64
N HIS A 312 25.13 2.40 -18.95
CA HIS A 312 25.07 3.73 -19.58
C HIS A 312 23.63 4.29 -19.71
N ALA A 313 22.62 3.56 -19.24
CA ALA A 313 21.24 4.04 -19.22
C ALA A 313 20.99 5.16 -18.18
N GLY A 314 22.03 5.62 -17.47
CA GLY A 314 21.96 6.72 -16.51
C GLY A 314 21.51 8.06 -17.11
N LEU A 315 21.36 9.06 -16.27
CA LEU A 315 21.09 10.44 -16.68
C LEU A 315 22.45 11.07 -17.08
N PRO A 316 22.78 11.14 -18.40
CA PRO A 316 24.12 11.52 -18.86
C PRO A 316 24.50 12.96 -18.51
N TRP A 317 23.48 13.81 -18.28
CA TRP A 317 23.64 15.22 -17.89
C TRP A 317 23.95 15.42 -16.40
N MET A 318 23.93 14.33 -15.59
CA MET A 318 24.07 14.41 -14.14
C MET A 318 25.44 13.91 -13.70
N SER A 319 26.28 14.80 -13.18
CA SER A 319 27.60 14.46 -12.63
C SER A 319 27.50 13.51 -11.43
N ARG A 320 28.59 12.78 -11.10
CA ARG A 320 28.62 11.92 -9.92
C ARG A 320 28.31 12.70 -8.62
N ARG A 321 28.83 13.93 -8.50
CA ARG A 321 28.58 14.81 -7.36
C ARG A 321 27.10 15.16 -7.24
N ASN A 322 26.46 15.55 -8.35
CA ASN A 322 25.04 15.91 -8.37
C ASN A 322 24.14 14.70 -8.06
N ARG A 323 24.52 13.50 -8.51
CA ARG A 323 23.81 12.25 -8.17
C ARG A 323 23.86 11.96 -6.67
N MET A 324 25.04 12.12 -6.04
CA MET A 324 25.20 11.94 -4.60
C MET A 324 24.44 13.00 -3.81
N ALA A 325 24.50 14.26 -4.25
CA ALA A 325 23.73 15.35 -3.64
C ALA A 325 22.21 15.13 -3.74
N ALA A 326 21.71 14.69 -4.89
CA ALA A 326 20.30 14.36 -5.09
C ALA A 326 19.86 13.19 -4.20
N LEU A 327 20.70 12.16 -4.08
CA LEU A 327 20.41 11.02 -3.19
C LEU A 327 20.39 11.45 -1.72
N ALA A 328 21.36 12.26 -1.28
CA ALA A 328 21.40 12.77 0.08
C ALA A 328 20.17 13.65 0.39
N LEU A 329 19.79 14.53 -0.51
CA LEU A 329 18.59 15.36 -0.39
C LEU A 329 17.33 14.48 -0.32
N LEU A 330 17.18 13.52 -1.24
CA LEU A 330 16.05 12.60 -1.27
C LEU A 330 15.94 11.81 0.04
N THR A 331 17.06 11.31 0.56
CA THR A 331 17.12 10.59 1.83
C THR A 331 16.71 11.48 3.00
N ALA A 332 17.21 12.71 3.06
CA ALA A 332 16.86 13.67 4.12
C ALA A 332 15.37 14.03 4.09
N LEU A 333 14.82 14.30 2.90
CA LEU A 333 13.39 14.59 2.73
C LEU A 333 12.52 13.40 3.09
N SER A 334 12.91 12.19 2.69
CA SER A 334 12.17 10.96 3.05
C SER A 334 12.24 10.65 4.53
N ALA A 335 13.39 10.83 5.16
CA ALA A 335 13.53 10.67 6.61
C ALA A 335 12.65 11.69 7.36
N GLY A 336 12.59 12.94 6.90
CA GLY A 336 11.68 13.96 7.43
C GLY A 336 10.20 13.57 7.24
N ALA A 337 9.83 13.06 6.06
CA ALA A 337 8.48 12.60 5.78
C ALA A 337 8.07 11.39 6.65
N MET A 338 8.98 10.44 6.84
CA MET A 338 8.76 9.29 7.72
C MET A 338 8.66 9.70 9.19
N TYR A 339 9.53 10.62 9.64
CA TYR A 339 9.46 11.19 10.97
C TYR A 339 8.12 11.87 11.22
N ASP A 340 7.66 12.72 10.30
CA ASP A 340 6.38 13.41 10.38
C ASP A 340 5.20 12.40 10.45
N ALA A 341 5.22 11.38 9.61
CA ALA A 341 4.22 10.31 9.61
C ALA A 341 4.21 9.50 10.92
N PHE A 342 5.39 9.25 11.50
CA PHE A 342 5.53 8.45 12.72
C PHE A 342 5.11 9.23 13.98
N TYR A 343 5.55 10.50 14.11
CA TYR A 343 5.31 11.30 15.32
C TYR A 343 4.02 12.11 15.30
N ARG A 344 3.53 12.52 14.12
CA ARG A 344 2.28 13.28 13.98
C ARG A 344 1.08 12.44 13.59
N GLY A 345 1.29 11.12 13.43
CA GLY A 345 0.24 10.21 13.00
C GLY A 345 0.02 10.24 11.48
N ASN A 346 -1.00 9.54 11.03
CA ASN A 346 -1.26 9.24 9.62
C ASN A 346 -1.09 10.43 8.67
N VAL A 347 -0.36 10.22 7.58
CA VAL A 347 -0.12 11.18 6.50
C VAL A 347 -1.43 11.74 5.89
N LEU A 348 -2.49 10.95 5.93
CA LEU A 348 -3.86 11.35 5.58
C LEU A 348 -4.62 11.85 6.83
N ALA A 349 -3.86 12.29 7.86
CA ALA A 349 -4.36 12.54 9.18
C ALA A 349 -5.58 13.42 9.20
N ALA A 350 -6.35 12.86 9.85
CA ALA A 350 -7.02 13.12 11.11
C ALA A 350 -7.64 14.53 11.27
N ASP A 351 -6.95 15.60 10.92
CA ASP A 351 -7.49 16.93 11.07
C ASP A 351 -8.60 17.26 10.07
N GLN A 352 -8.69 16.50 8.98
CA GLN A 352 -9.60 16.78 7.87
C GLN A 352 -10.56 15.64 7.53
N LEU A 353 -10.22 14.40 7.93
CA LEU A 353 -11.15 13.28 8.03
C LEU A 353 -11.43 13.04 9.50
N ARG A 354 -12.15 13.95 10.14
CA ARG A 354 -12.56 13.76 11.53
C ARG A 354 -13.64 12.72 11.59
N GLU A 355 -13.30 11.56 12.09
CA GLU A 355 -14.29 10.66 12.70
C GLU A 355 -14.77 11.33 13.98
N VAL A 356 -16.08 11.41 14.15
CA VAL A 356 -16.66 11.76 15.43
C VAL A 356 -16.27 10.64 16.39
N GLN A 357 -15.51 10.98 17.42
CA GLN A 357 -15.14 10.03 18.46
C GLN A 357 -16.24 10.04 19.54
N LEU A 358 -16.71 8.87 19.88
CA LEU A 358 -17.71 8.67 20.92
C LEU A 358 -17.00 8.34 22.24
N THR A 359 -17.21 9.17 23.24
CA THR A 359 -16.78 8.90 24.61
C THR A 359 -17.97 8.41 25.41
N ALA A 360 -17.88 7.22 25.96
CA ALA A 360 -18.86 6.70 26.90
C ALA A 360 -18.61 7.35 28.28
N HIS A 361 -19.48 8.26 28.66
CA HIS A 361 -19.39 9.01 29.90
C HIS A 361 -19.65 8.10 31.12
N ARG A 362 -18.64 7.95 31.99
CA ARG A 362 -18.60 7.00 33.12
C ARG A 362 -18.84 5.55 32.71
N GLY A 363 -18.36 5.18 31.51
CA GLY A 363 -18.76 3.99 30.80
C GLY A 363 -20.11 4.16 30.09
N ALA A 364 -20.74 3.07 29.64
CA ALA A 364 -22.10 3.14 29.10
C ALA A 364 -23.11 3.25 30.23
N SER A 365 -23.11 4.39 30.91
CA SER A 365 -23.90 4.67 32.15
C SER A 365 -25.41 4.59 31.95
N THR A 366 -25.92 4.56 30.73
CA THR A 366 -27.33 4.30 30.40
C THR A 366 -27.70 2.82 30.38
N SER A 367 -26.69 1.95 30.23
CA SER A 367 -26.87 0.49 30.09
C SER A 367 -26.43 -0.30 31.34
N ALA A 368 -25.52 0.28 32.14
CA ALA A 368 -25.00 -0.33 33.36
C ALA A 368 -24.67 0.76 34.40
N PRO A 369 -24.53 0.45 35.70
CA PRO A 369 -24.19 1.44 36.72
C PRO A 369 -22.88 2.17 36.39
N GLU A 370 -22.87 3.49 36.49
CA GLU A 370 -21.73 4.35 36.17
C GLU A 370 -20.45 3.96 36.92
N ASN A 371 -19.29 4.19 36.32
CA ASN A 371 -17.97 3.91 36.91
C ASN A 371 -17.75 2.44 37.36
N THR A 372 -18.43 1.48 36.75
CA THR A 372 -18.30 0.05 37.04
C THR A 372 -17.74 -0.73 35.85
N MET A 373 -17.18 -1.90 36.11
CA MET A 373 -16.74 -2.81 35.04
C MET A 373 -17.84 -3.14 34.04
N PRO A 374 -19.09 -3.47 34.44
CA PRO A 374 -20.16 -3.67 33.47
C PRO A 374 -20.43 -2.46 32.58
N ALA A 375 -20.28 -1.24 33.09
CA ALA A 375 -20.43 -0.03 32.28
C ALA A 375 -19.27 0.10 31.25
N MET A 376 -18.05 -0.32 31.61
CA MET A 376 -16.92 -0.35 30.70
C MET A 376 -17.07 -1.42 29.62
N GLU A 377 -17.49 -2.63 30.02
CA GLU A 377 -17.80 -3.71 29.09
C GLU A 377 -18.90 -3.29 28.10
N ALA A 378 -19.99 -2.70 28.59
CA ALA A 378 -21.06 -2.18 27.75
C ALA A 378 -20.59 -1.05 26.80
N ALA A 379 -19.65 -0.21 27.23
CA ALA A 379 -19.04 0.80 26.36
C ALA A 379 -18.22 0.17 25.21
N VAL A 380 -17.49 -0.91 25.49
CA VAL A 380 -16.78 -1.69 24.48
C VAL A 380 -17.75 -2.36 23.52
N ASP A 381 -18.81 -3.01 24.03
CA ASP A 381 -19.83 -3.67 23.21
C ASP A 381 -20.58 -2.68 22.31
N GLN A 382 -20.79 -1.45 22.77
CA GLN A 382 -21.38 -0.35 21.99
C GLN A 382 -20.36 0.34 21.07
N MET A 383 -19.12 -0.16 21.01
CA MET A 383 -18.04 0.34 20.14
C MET A 383 -17.72 1.84 20.38
N ALA A 384 -17.79 2.31 21.63
CA ALA A 384 -17.28 3.63 21.98
C ALA A 384 -15.77 3.71 21.75
N ASP A 385 -15.29 4.87 21.26
CA ASP A 385 -13.87 5.09 21.05
C ASP A 385 -13.12 5.26 22.36
N PHE A 386 -13.76 5.83 23.36
CA PHE A 386 -13.24 6.06 24.69
C PHE A 386 -14.29 5.74 25.74
N ALA A 387 -13.85 5.26 26.89
CA ALA A 387 -14.63 5.18 28.10
C ALA A 387 -14.02 6.12 29.14
N GLU A 388 -14.79 7.04 29.63
CA GLU A 388 -14.36 7.99 30.66
C GLU A 388 -14.64 7.38 32.04
N LEU A 389 -13.76 7.65 33.01
CA LEU A 389 -13.76 7.18 34.38
C LEU A 389 -13.48 8.32 35.33
N ASP A 390 -14.25 8.43 36.39
CA ASP A 390 -13.95 9.35 37.50
C ASP A 390 -13.15 8.64 38.58
N VAL A 391 -11.97 9.15 38.89
CA VAL A 391 -11.07 8.57 39.90
C VAL A 391 -10.88 9.55 41.04
N GLN A 392 -11.07 9.08 42.27
CA GLN A 392 -10.79 9.83 43.50
C GLN A 392 -9.90 9.01 44.42
N GLU A 393 -9.16 9.70 45.29
CA GLU A 393 -8.25 9.10 46.27
C GLU A 393 -8.86 9.22 47.66
N THR A 394 -8.90 8.10 48.40
CA THR A 394 -9.28 8.03 49.80
C THR A 394 -8.14 8.57 50.70
N ARG A 395 -8.42 8.77 52.02
CA ARG A 395 -7.44 9.28 52.95
C ARG A 395 -6.20 8.37 53.13
N ASP A 396 -6.38 7.09 52.97
CA ASP A 396 -5.33 6.09 53.05
C ASP A 396 -4.61 5.81 51.71
N GLY A 397 -4.91 6.63 50.68
CA GLY A 397 -4.26 6.56 49.37
C GLY A 397 -4.81 5.53 48.39
N VAL A 398 -5.97 4.95 48.68
CA VAL A 398 -6.64 4.02 47.77
C VAL A 398 -7.40 4.76 46.68
N LEU A 399 -7.16 4.37 45.41
CA LEU A 399 -7.91 4.92 44.27
C LEU A 399 -9.25 4.21 44.13
N VAL A 400 -10.32 4.98 44.08
CA VAL A 400 -11.70 4.52 43.92
C VAL A 400 -12.36 5.21 42.73
N LEU A 401 -13.23 4.48 42.05
CA LEU A 401 -14.01 5.01 40.94
C LEU A 401 -15.30 5.64 41.49
N PHE A 402 -15.36 6.98 41.54
CA PHE A 402 -16.51 7.70 42.04
C PHE A 402 -16.51 9.14 41.56
N HIS A 403 -17.67 9.63 41.07
CA HIS A 403 -17.78 10.97 40.52
C HIS A 403 -18.04 12.05 41.58
N ASP A 404 -19.01 11.81 42.45
CA ASP A 404 -19.54 12.85 43.32
C ASP A 404 -18.54 13.24 44.42
N SER A 405 -18.55 14.47 44.87
CA SER A 405 -17.69 14.94 45.93
C SER A 405 -18.07 14.39 47.33
N THR A 406 -19.29 13.85 47.47
CA THR A 406 -19.83 13.29 48.72
C THR A 406 -20.53 11.97 48.45
N LEU A 407 -20.72 11.17 49.51
CA LEU A 407 -21.43 9.88 49.46
C LEU A 407 -22.97 10.06 49.53
N GLU A 408 -23.48 11.30 49.51
CA GLU A 408 -24.91 11.62 49.77
C GLU A 408 -25.86 10.84 48.84
N ARG A 409 -25.46 10.59 47.60
CA ARG A 409 -26.27 9.85 46.63
C ARG A 409 -26.32 8.35 46.92
N ILE A 410 -25.31 7.80 47.63
CA ILE A 410 -25.20 6.36 47.89
C ILE A 410 -25.73 6.00 49.28
N ASP A 411 -25.24 6.70 50.33
CA ASP A 411 -25.56 6.39 51.72
C ASP A 411 -26.26 7.51 52.46
N GLY A 412 -26.61 8.62 51.79
CA GLY A 412 -27.28 9.78 52.40
C GLY A 412 -26.35 10.63 53.28
N THR A 413 -25.06 10.34 53.38
CA THR A 413 -24.12 11.10 54.22
C THR A 413 -23.32 12.12 53.40
N ARG A 414 -22.94 13.24 54.02
CA ARG A 414 -22.11 14.26 53.39
C ARG A 414 -20.61 13.98 53.58
N ARG A 415 -20.23 12.73 53.87
CA ARG A 415 -18.82 12.36 53.92
C ARG A 415 -18.22 12.41 52.52
N THR A 416 -16.99 12.88 52.45
CA THR A 416 -16.24 12.91 51.18
C THR A 416 -15.41 11.63 51.03
N ILE A 417 -15.09 11.23 49.79
CA ILE A 417 -14.18 10.10 49.50
C ILE A 417 -12.85 10.31 50.21
N ARG A 418 -12.34 11.55 50.25
CA ARG A 418 -11.11 11.89 50.96
C ARG A 418 -11.18 11.75 52.47
N SER A 419 -12.35 11.59 53.05
CA SER A 419 -12.48 11.36 54.48
C SER A 419 -12.60 9.89 54.90
N LEU A 420 -12.64 8.98 53.91
CA LEU A 420 -12.65 7.54 54.12
C LEU A 420 -11.27 6.97 54.38
#